data_b0202206b5e5ff46ff70fc10ce855d21
#
_entry.id   b0202206b5e5ff46ff70fc10ce855d21
#
_cell.length_a   1.000
_cell.length_b   1.000
_cell.length_c   1.000
_cell.angle_alpha   90.00
_cell.angle_beta   90.00
_cell.angle_gamma   90.00
#
_symmetry.space_group_name_H-M   'P 1'
#
loop_
_entity.id
_entity.type
_entity.pdbx_description
1 polymer ?
#
loop_
_entity_poly.entity_id
_entity_poly.type
_entity_poly.pdbx_seq_one_letter_code
_entity_poly.pdbx_strand_id
1 'polypeptide(L)'
;NPEACEKNCRDQIRILNSKTYDELEKEHIKDYQSVYKDVSLELDGEEYDLPTDERLRRVQNGKQDLGLSCLFFHYNRYLMIASSRKGTQPANLQGIWSESIRPVWSSNWTTNINTEMNYWLNGPCNLIESFEPFVDFVEELSHAGEETAKKQCHCSGWTANHNVDIWRQTGPVDGEPKYAYWPMGGVWLCSQSYEYFRYSEDLKALKNKIYPSLRGSVLFCLDWMQQREDGLYYTAPSTSPENTFEDDEGHSWGVSYMTTMDLAIIKELFANYLAAADVLGIEEDLIKLVKERSKLLPGYQIGKTGMIQEWIKDFEKSDVGHRHFSPVFGFHPGHSIKKTDTELVQACQNFIEEKAENFKQQIGWSCAWLINLWARLGDGTKANHYYEELLRQSVYDNLFDLHPPLGETEGEREVFQIDGNFGSASGVAEMLISSEKGKITILPALPDSWKNGKVRGLLAAGAIEVDITWKDRKPVSVSLRSSSDQNVSLFYRNRKLAEQIELKKQEQQIINLCSC
;
A
#
# COMPACT_ATOMS: atom_id res chain seq x y z
N ASN A 1 29.17 6.32 -15.49
CA ASN A 1 30.11 7.05 -16.34
C ASN A 1 29.32 8.17 -17.04
N PRO A 2 29.62 9.48 -16.80
CA PRO A 2 28.93 10.62 -17.40
C PRO A 2 28.91 10.58 -18.92
N GLU A 3 30.02 10.17 -19.55
CA GLU A 3 30.12 10.07 -21.01
C GLU A 3 29.17 9.03 -21.62
N ALA A 4 28.93 7.91 -20.90
CA ALA A 4 27.98 6.89 -21.32
C ALA A 4 26.55 7.41 -21.23
N CYS A 5 26.23 8.18 -20.18
CA CYS A 5 24.91 8.82 -20.03
C CYS A 5 24.67 9.86 -21.13
N GLU A 6 25.65 10.74 -21.38
CA GLU A 6 25.55 11.74 -22.44
C GLU A 6 25.36 11.10 -23.82
N LYS A 7 26.13 10.05 -24.12
CA LYS A 7 26.01 9.30 -25.37
C LYS A 7 24.60 8.71 -25.52
N ASN A 8 24.08 8.09 -24.45
CA ASN A 8 22.76 7.49 -24.46
C ASN A 8 21.66 8.54 -24.73
N CYS A 9 21.72 9.69 -24.06
CA CYS A 9 20.81 10.81 -24.31
C CYS A 9 20.87 11.31 -25.76
N ARG A 10 22.09 11.49 -26.31
CA ARG A 10 22.27 11.93 -27.70
C ARG A 10 21.74 10.90 -28.71
N ASP A 11 21.91 9.62 -28.45
CA ASP A 11 21.40 8.55 -29.32
C ASP A 11 19.85 8.52 -29.27
N GLN A 12 19.24 8.68 -28.10
CA GLN A 12 17.78 8.80 -27.99
C GLN A 12 17.23 10.05 -28.73
N ILE A 13 17.85 11.22 -28.53
CA ILE A 13 17.46 12.44 -29.25
C ILE A 13 17.56 12.25 -30.77
N ARG A 14 18.60 11.56 -31.26
CA ARG A 14 18.75 11.27 -32.70
C ARG A 14 17.60 10.38 -33.21
N ILE A 15 17.20 9.36 -32.45
CA ILE A 15 16.07 8.50 -32.79
C ILE A 15 14.78 9.32 -32.82
N LEU A 16 14.52 10.15 -31.81
CA LEU A 16 13.34 11.01 -31.75
C LEU A 16 13.28 11.98 -32.95
N ASN A 17 14.39 12.62 -33.28
CA ASN A 17 14.48 13.56 -34.41
C ASN A 17 14.30 12.89 -35.79
N SER A 18 14.37 11.56 -35.88
CA SER A 18 14.11 10.83 -37.12
C SER A 18 12.64 10.48 -37.33
N LYS A 19 11.76 10.80 -36.38
CA LYS A 19 10.33 10.49 -36.39
C LYS A 19 9.48 11.76 -36.46
N THR A 20 8.32 11.64 -37.07
CA THR A 20 7.28 12.67 -37.03
C THR A 20 6.52 12.66 -35.70
N TYR A 21 5.82 13.75 -35.38
CA TYR A 21 4.95 13.82 -34.20
C TYR A 21 3.91 12.70 -34.19
N ASP A 22 3.24 12.46 -35.33
CA ASP A 22 2.20 11.42 -35.45
C ASP A 22 2.75 9.99 -35.21
N GLU A 23 4.00 9.73 -35.60
CA GLU A 23 4.64 8.44 -35.33
C GLU A 23 4.96 8.28 -33.83
N LEU A 24 5.47 9.33 -33.20
CA LEU A 24 5.78 9.35 -31.77
C LEU A 24 4.49 9.20 -30.94
N GLU A 25 3.42 9.91 -31.30
CA GLU A 25 2.13 9.82 -30.64
C GLU A 25 1.55 8.42 -30.73
N LYS A 26 1.54 7.81 -31.91
CA LYS A 26 1.07 6.42 -32.10
C LYS A 26 1.85 5.41 -31.29
N GLU A 27 3.19 5.55 -31.27
CA GLU A 27 4.05 4.67 -30.47
C GLU A 27 3.78 4.84 -28.96
N HIS A 28 3.64 6.08 -28.50
CA HIS A 28 3.31 6.39 -27.10
C HIS A 28 1.97 5.81 -26.70
N ILE A 29 0.93 6.02 -27.50
CA ILE A 29 -0.42 5.46 -27.23
C ILE A 29 -0.36 3.93 -27.17
N LYS A 30 0.33 3.30 -28.13
CA LYS A 30 0.47 1.85 -28.16
C LYS A 30 1.21 1.31 -26.94
N ASP A 31 2.32 1.94 -26.55
CA ASP A 31 3.09 1.56 -25.37
C ASP A 31 2.23 1.73 -24.09
N TYR A 32 1.63 2.88 -23.91
CA TYR A 32 0.79 3.18 -22.76
C TYR A 32 -0.39 2.20 -22.63
N GLN A 33 -1.14 1.96 -23.71
CA GLN A 33 -2.28 1.06 -23.73
C GLN A 33 -1.88 -0.39 -23.41
N SER A 34 -0.66 -0.81 -23.74
CA SER A 34 -0.17 -2.17 -23.43
C SER A 34 -0.09 -2.43 -21.93
N VAL A 35 0.18 -1.40 -21.12
CA VAL A 35 0.26 -1.48 -19.65
C VAL A 35 -1.04 -1.07 -19.00
N TYR A 36 -1.75 -0.07 -19.56
CA TYR A 36 -3.02 0.42 -19.01
C TYR A 36 -4.10 -0.64 -19.00
N LYS A 37 -4.10 -1.52 -20.00
CA LYS A 37 -5.09 -2.60 -20.20
C LYS A 37 -6.52 -2.03 -20.26
N ASP A 38 -7.52 -2.87 -20.09
CA ASP A 38 -8.94 -2.49 -20.18
C ASP A 38 -9.55 -2.16 -18.79
N VAL A 39 -8.74 -1.65 -17.83
CA VAL A 39 -9.27 -1.29 -16.53
C VAL A 39 -10.05 0.02 -16.64
N SER A 40 -11.33 -0.04 -16.29
CA SER A 40 -12.20 1.15 -16.28
C SER A 40 -13.11 1.15 -15.06
N LEU A 41 -13.37 2.36 -14.53
CA LEU A 41 -14.39 2.65 -13.53
C LEU A 41 -15.36 3.65 -14.14
N GLU A 42 -16.65 3.29 -14.15
CA GLU A 42 -17.74 4.12 -14.64
C GLU A 42 -18.80 4.21 -13.53
N LEU A 43 -19.17 5.42 -13.16
CA LEU A 43 -20.22 5.70 -12.18
C LEU A 43 -21.29 6.57 -12.83
N ASP A 44 -22.55 6.20 -12.65
CA ASP A 44 -23.66 7.02 -13.15
C ASP A 44 -23.78 8.31 -12.32
N GLY A 45 -23.62 9.44 -12.98
CA GLY A 45 -23.71 10.78 -12.38
C GLY A 45 -23.97 11.84 -13.43
N GLU A 46 -24.07 13.09 -13.00
CA GLU A 46 -24.14 14.23 -13.92
C GLU A 46 -22.82 14.36 -14.67
N GLU A 47 -22.90 14.51 -15.98
CA GLU A 47 -21.74 14.85 -16.82
C GLU A 47 -21.58 16.38 -16.86
N TYR A 48 -20.37 16.83 -16.62
CA TYR A 48 -20.01 18.23 -16.69
C TYR A 48 -19.05 18.48 -17.84
N ASP A 49 -19.49 19.31 -18.80
CA ASP A 49 -18.62 19.84 -19.88
C ASP A 49 -17.85 21.07 -19.36
N LEU A 50 -16.99 20.82 -18.37
CA LEU A 50 -16.18 21.83 -17.70
C LEU A 50 -14.72 21.38 -17.64
N PRO A 51 -13.76 22.32 -17.67
CA PRO A 51 -12.35 22.02 -17.39
C PRO A 51 -12.15 21.34 -16.03
N THR A 52 -11.13 20.51 -15.91
CA THR A 52 -10.89 19.70 -14.71
C THR A 52 -10.69 20.55 -13.45
N ASP A 53 -10.00 21.68 -13.56
CA ASP A 53 -9.79 22.61 -12.45
C ASP A 53 -11.09 23.28 -12.00
N GLU A 54 -12.02 23.57 -12.91
CA GLU A 54 -13.35 24.08 -12.56
C GLU A 54 -14.21 23.00 -11.87
N ARG A 55 -14.13 21.75 -12.34
CA ARG A 55 -14.77 20.60 -11.68
C ARG A 55 -14.23 20.41 -10.28
N LEU A 56 -12.90 20.48 -10.10
CA LEU A 56 -12.26 20.39 -8.79
C LEU A 56 -12.74 21.52 -7.86
N ARG A 57 -12.77 22.77 -8.30
CA ARG A 57 -13.29 23.90 -7.50
C ARG A 57 -14.74 23.67 -7.08
N ARG A 58 -15.57 23.03 -7.90
CA ARG A 58 -16.95 22.67 -7.51
C ARG A 58 -16.95 21.64 -6.37
N VAL A 59 -16.09 20.64 -6.45
CA VAL A 59 -15.93 19.64 -5.37
C VAL A 59 -15.41 20.28 -4.09
N GLN A 60 -14.42 21.17 -4.18
CA GLN A 60 -13.91 21.97 -3.06
C GLN A 60 -15.02 22.82 -2.41
N ASN A 61 -16.00 23.29 -3.18
CA ASN A 61 -17.19 23.99 -2.70
C ASN A 61 -18.35 23.05 -2.28
N GLY A 62 -18.07 21.77 -2.03
CA GLY A 62 -19.03 20.79 -1.47
C GLY A 62 -20.01 20.20 -2.49
N LYS A 63 -19.76 20.32 -3.80
CA LYS A 63 -20.55 19.64 -4.84
C LYS A 63 -20.00 18.26 -5.10
N GLN A 64 -20.87 17.29 -5.33
CA GLN A 64 -20.46 15.95 -5.75
C GLN A 64 -20.20 15.95 -7.27
N ASP A 65 -19.14 15.23 -7.68
CA ASP A 65 -18.80 14.98 -9.08
C ASP A 65 -18.23 13.55 -9.24
N LEU A 66 -19.12 12.59 -9.54
CA LEU A 66 -18.74 11.18 -9.69
C LEU A 66 -17.83 10.96 -10.90
N GLY A 67 -18.00 11.75 -11.97
CA GLY A 67 -17.11 11.70 -13.12
C GLY A 67 -15.68 12.15 -12.79
N LEU A 68 -15.53 13.17 -11.92
CA LEU A 68 -14.19 13.57 -11.42
C LEU A 68 -13.60 12.49 -10.53
N SER A 69 -14.41 11.80 -9.72
CA SER A 69 -13.96 10.66 -8.92
C SER A 69 -13.43 9.53 -9.82
N CYS A 70 -14.12 9.20 -10.91
CA CYS A 70 -13.62 8.23 -11.90
C CYS A 70 -12.34 8.72 -12.58
N LEU A 71 -12.28 9.98 -13.00
CA LEU A 71 -11.09 10.57 -13.62
C LEU A 71 -9.89 10.50 -12.68
N PHE A 72 -10.07 10.81 -11.40
CA PHE A 72 -8.99 10.78 -10.41
C PHE A 72 -8.45 9.36 -10.20
N PHE A 73 -9.32 8.34 -10.13
CA PHE A 73 -8.90 6.94 -10.11
C PHE A 73 -8.04 6.57 -11.33
N HIS A 74 -8.48 6.94 -12.53
CA HIS A 74 -7.75 6.68 -13.77
C HIS A 74 -6.45 7.47 -13.87
N TYR A 75 -6.45 8.71 -13.41
CA TYR A 75 -5.28 9.57 -13.38
C TYR A 75 -4.20 9.00 -12.45
N ASN A 76 -4.57 8.48 -11.28
CA ASN A 76 -3.64 7.85 -10.36
C ASN A 76 -3.02 6.58 -10.95
N ARG A 77 -3.78 5.79 -11.71
CA ARG A 77 -3.23 4.66 -12.49
C ARG A 77 -2.25 5.16 -13.57
N TYR A 78 -2.58 6.24 -14.25
CA TYR A 78 -1.67 6.88 -15.22
C TYR A 78 -0.37 7.33 -14.57
N LEU A 79 -0.42 7.98 -13.43
CA LEU A 79 0.77 8.43 -12.69
C LEU A 79 1.68 7.25 -12.31
N MET A 80 1.11 6.13 -11.86
CA MET A 80 1.87 4.93 -11.55
C MET A 80 2.55 4.35 -12.81
N ILE A 81 1.83 4.21 -13.91
CA ILE A 81 2.38 3.73 -15.18
C ILE A 81 3.52 4.62 -15.67
N ALA A 82 3.39 5.94 -15.52
CA ALA A 82 4.39 6.90 -15.96
C ALA A 82 5.65 6.91 -15.08
N SER A 83 5.52 6.63 -13.78
CA SER A 83 6.61 6.76 -12.81
C SER A 83 7.28 5.45 -12.40
N SER A 84 6.73 4.30 -12.79
CA SER A 84 7.27 2.99 -12.41
C SER A 84 7.18 2.01 -13.59
N ARG A 85 8.23 1.97 -14.37
CA ARG A 85 8.34 1.12 -15.58
C ARG A 85 9.42 0.07 -15.39
N LYS A 86 9.22 -1.11 -15.97
CA LYS A 86 10.20 -2.19 -15.97
C LYS A 86 11.59 -1.71 -16.34
N GLY A 87 12.60 -2.04 -15.52
CA GLY A 87 13.99 -1.65 -15.71
C GLY A 87 14.31 -0.21 -15.30
N THR A 88 13.38 0.49 -14.64
CA THR A 88 13.60 1.80 -14.02
C THR A 88 13.62 1.71 -12.50
N GLN A 89 13.85 2.84 -11.83
CA GLN A 89 13.66 2.93 -10.38
C GLN A 89 12.17 2.92 -10.03
N PRO A 90 11.77 2.46 -8.83
CA PRO A 90 10.40 2.62 -8.36
C PRO A 90 10.06 4.10 -8.17
N ALA A 91 8.76 4.43 -8.16
CA ALA A 91 8.28 5.77 -7.85
C ALA A 91 8.78 6.21 -6.47
N ASN A 92 9.46 7.36 -6.41
CA ASN A 92 9.90 7.96 -5.13
C ASN A 92 8.78 8.82 -4.50
N LEU A 93 9.08 9.60 -3.46
CA LEU A 93 8.10 10.48 -2.80
C LEU A 93 7.33 11.41 -3.76
N GLN A 94 7.92 11.75 -4.89
CA GLN A 94 7.35 12.63 -5.92
C GLN A 94 7.19 11.92 -7.28
N GLY A 95 7.15 10.59 -7.28
CA GLY A 95 7.11 9.78 -8.50
C GLY A 95 8.39 9.97 -9.32
N ILE A 96 8.30 10.79 -10.38
CA ILE A 96 9.42 11.26 -11.21
C ILE A 96 9.33 12.79 -11.43
N TRP A 97 8.39 13.47 -10.78
CA TRP A 97 8.07 14.88 -11.05
C TRP A 97 8.66 15.82 -9.99
N SER A 98 9.96 15.79 -9.78
CA SER A 98 10.67 16.78 -8.99
C SER A 98 11.47 17.71 -9.90
N GLU A 99 11.22 19.01 -9.82
CA GLU A 99 11.99 20.04 -10.54
C GLU A 99 13.15 20.60 -9.72
N SER A 100 13.17 20.32 -8.42
CA SER A 100 14.19 20.85 -7.51
C SER A 100 15.42 19.96 -7.46
N ILE A 101 16.60 20.58 -7.45
CA ILE A 101 17.86 19.88 -7.15
C ILE A 101 18.06 19.62 -5.65
N ARG A 102 17.22 20.21 -4.81
CA ARG A 102 17.14 19.97 -3.35
C ARG A 102 15.67 19.83 -2.96
N PRO A 103 15.02 18.73 -3.39
CA PRO A 103 13.63 18.51 -3.06
C PRO A 103 13.45 18.25 -1.56
N VAL A 104 12.27 18.50 -1.08
CA VAL A 104 11.90 18.17 0.30
C VAL A 104 12.08 16.67 0.51
N TRP A 105 12.61 16.29 1.66
CA TRP A 105 13.00 14.90 2.01
C TRP A 105 13.87 14.21 0.93
N SER A 106 14.66 14.99 0.20
CA SER A 106 15.56 14.51 -0.87
C SER A 106 14.87 13.73 -1.99
N SER A 107 13.54 13.77 -2.11
CA SER A 107 12.75 12.94 -3.04
C SER A 107 13.17 11.46 -2.98
N ASN A 108 13.45 10.97 -1.78
CA ASN A 108 13.94 9.61 -1.52
C ASN A 108 12.77 8.58 -1.47
N TRP A 109 13.08 7.36 -1.08
CA TRP A 109 12.11 6.33 -0.74
C TRP A 109 11.98 6.25 0.78
N THR A 110 10.93 6.89 1.30
CA THR A 110 10.59 6.82 2.72
C THR A 110 9.81 5.55 2.98
N THR A 111 10.36 4.68 3.84
CA THR A 111 9.93 3.28 4.02
C THR A 111 9.27 3.03 5.37
N ASN A 112 8.52 4.00 5.85
CA ASN A 112 7.67 3.86 7.02
C ASN A 112 6.18 4.06 6.73
N ILE A 113 5.83 4.36 5.45
CA ILE A 113 4.49 4.39 4.84
C ILE A 113 4.53 4.75 3.35
N ASN A 114 5.30 5.77 2.93
CA ASN A 114 5.14 6.43 1.65
C ASN A 114 5.46 5.50 0.47
N THR A 115 6.64 4.87 0.47
CA THR A 115 7.05 3.93 -0.57
C THR A 115 6.10 2.73 -0.63
N GLU A 116 5.68 2.25 0.50
CA GLU A 116 4.75 1.13 0.61
C GLU A 116 3.38 1.49 0.02
N MET A 117 2.84 2.65 0.41
CA MET A 117 1.54 3.13 -0.10
C MET A 117 1.58 3.38 -1.60
N ASN A 118 2.70 3.82 -2.15
CA ASN A 118 2.85 3.98 -3.60
C ASN A 118 2.50 2.70 -4.36
N TYR A 119 2.72 1.53 -3.78
CA TYR A 119 2.53 0.24 -4.45
C TYR A 119 1.27 -0.55 -4.02
N TRP A 120 0.43 0.01 -3.15
CA TRP A 120 -0.80 -0.68 -2.73
C TRP A 120 -1.80 -0.88 -3.87
N LEU A 121 -1.85 0.04 -4.84
CA LEU A 121 -2.78 -0.07 -5.98
C LEU A 121 -2.34 -1.11 -7.00
N ASN A 122 -1.04 -1.48 -7.07
CA ASN A 122 -0.48 -2.22 -8.21
C ASN A 122 -1.14 -3.60 -8.41
N GLY A 123 -1.39 -4.34 -7.33
CA GLY A 123 -2.12 -5.59 -7.37
C GLY A 123 -3.57 -5.38 -7.83
N PRO A 124 -4.43 -4.81 -6.98
CA PRO A 124 -5.87 -4.76 -7.23
C PRO A 124 -6.26 -3.92 -8.45
N CYS A 125 -5.48 -2.89 -8.83
CA CYS A 125 -5.73 -2.08 -10.03
C CYS A 125 -5.08 -2.65 -11.31
N ASN A 126 -4.59 -3.91 -11.29
CA ASN A 126 -4.01 -4.62 -12.44
C ASN A 126 -2.82 -3.88 -13.10
N LEU A 127 -1.87 -3.45 -12.29
CA LEU A 127 -0.64 -2.75 -12.69
C LEU A 127 0.62 -3.56 -12.34
N ILE A 128 0.57 -4.87 -12.60
CA ILE A 128 1.64 -5.81 -12.23
C ILE A 128 3.00 -5.44 -12.85
N GLU A 129 3.01 -4.98 -14.10
CA GLU A 129 4.26 -4.56 -14.77
C GLU A 129 4.90 -3.34 -14.09
N SER A 130 4.07 -2.43 -13.56
CA SER A 130 4.55 -1.28 -12.78
C SER A 130 4.95 -1.65 -11.34
N PHE A 131 4.69 -2.87 -10.90
CA PHE A 131 5.12 -3.38 -9.60
C PHE A 131 6.53 -4.00 -9.66
N GLU A 132 7.00 -4.46 -10.84
CA GLU A 132 8.33 -5.07 -10.98
C GLU A 132 9.48 -4.19 -10.44
N PRO A 133 9.52 -2.86 -10.70
CA PRO A 133 10.61 -2.01 -10.17
C PRO A 133 10.68 -2.01 -8.63
N PHE A 134 9.56 -2.16 -7.93
CA PHE A 134 9.55 -2.29 -6.49
C PHE A 134 10.16 -3.62 -6.02
N VAL A 135 9.84 -4.71 -6.71
CA VAL A 135 10.41 -6.04 -6.39
C VAL A 135 11.93 -6.04 -6.63
N ASP A 136 12.38 -5.42 -7.73
CA ASP A 136 13.81 -5.27 -8.03
C ASP A 136 14.53 -4.41 -6.98
N PHE A 137 13.89 -3.32 -6.55
CA PHE A 137 14.39 -2.45 -5.50
C PHE A 137 14.54 -3.17 -4.15
N VAL A 138 13.57 -4.00 -3.76
CA VAL A 138 13.63 -4.79 -2.52
C VAL A 138 14.74 -5.84 -2.61
N GLU A 139 14.93 -6.49 -3.77
CA GLU A 139 16.03 -7.41 -4.01
C GLU A 139 17.39 -6.71 -3.83
N GLU A 140 17.59 -5.54 -4.45
CA GLU A 140 18.82 -4.75 -4.30
C GLU A 140 19.05 -4.29 -2.86
N LEU A 141 17.99 -3.87 -2.15
CA LEU A 141 18.06 -3.52 -0.73
C LEU A 141 18.44 -4.71 0.14
N SER A 142 17.97 -5.92 -0.20
CA SER A 142 18.30 -7.11 0.56
C SER A 142 19.81 -7.36 0.61
N HIS A 143 20.51 -7.06 -0.47
CA HIS A 143 21.98 -7.17 -0.52
C HIS A 143 22.67 -6.01 0.24
N ALA A 144 22.24 -4.77 0.01
CA ALA A 144 22.83 -3.60 0.68
C ALA A 144 22.58 -3.63 2.21
N GLY A 145 21.43 -4.11 2.62
CA GLY A 145 21.00 -4.17 4.02
C GLY A 145 21.70 -5.22 4.87
N GLU A 146 22.41 -6.19 4.27
CA GLU A 146 23.19 -7.18 5.02
C GLU A 146 24.29 -6.50 5.88
N GLU A 147 24.93 -5.47 5.33
CA GLU A 147 25.95 -4.71 6.06
C GLU A 147 25.35 -3.95 7.26
N THR A 148 24.19 -3.35 7.07
CA THR A 148 23.45 -2.64 8.14
C THR A 148 23.03 -3.62 9.23
N ALA A 149 22.42 -4.74 8.90
CA ALA A 149 22.03 -5.77 9.86
C ALA A 149 23.24 -6.25 10.68
N LYS A 150 24.35 -6.56 10.01
CA LYS A 150 25.55 -7.06 10.65
C LYS A 150 26.28 -6.04 11.51
N LYS A 151 26.50 -4.81 10.99
CA LYS A 151 27.36 -3.81 11.67
C LYS A 151 26.61 -3.01 12.72
N GLN A 152 25.36 -2.68 12.48
CA GLN A 152 24.60 -1.81 13.38
C GLN A 152 23.72 -2.59 14.35
N CYS A 153 23.16 -3.73 13.90
CA CYS A 153 22.23 -4.51 14.70
C CYS A 153 22.84 -5.80 15.25
N HIS A 154 24.04 -6.20 14.81
CA HIS A 154 24.69 -7.48 15.12
C HIS A 154 23.83 -8.70 14.80
N CYS A 155 23.03 -8.60 13.72
CA CYS A 155 22.09 -9.60 13.25
C CYS A 155 22.55 -10.23 11.94
N SER A 156 22.07 -11.42 11.66
CA SER A 156 22.13 -12.07 10.34
C SER A 156 21.07 -11.46 9.41
N GLY A 157 21.08 -11.88 8.14
CA GLY A 157 20.11 -11.41 7.15
C GLY A 157 20.28 -9.95 6.79
N TRP A 158 19.19 -9.24 6.56
CA TRP A 158 19.23 -7.85 6.11
C TRP A 158 18.09 -7.01 6.68
N THR A 159 18.34 -5.70 6.73
CA THR A 159 17.32 -4.70 7.07
C THR A 159 17.61 -3.36 6.42
N ALA A 160 16.62 -2.47 6.44
CA ALA A 160 16.75 -1.06 6.08
C ALA A 160 15.94 -0.20 7.05
N ASN A 161 16.49 0.98 7.38
CA ASN A 161 15.78 1.98 8.15
C ASN A 161 14.80 2.78 7.27
N HIS A 162 14.10 3.75 7.84
CA HIS A 162 12.94 4.41 7.23
C HIS A 162 13.23 5.26 5.98
N ASN A 163 14.49 5.51 5.62
CA ASN A 163 14.85 6.28 4.44
C ASN A 163 15.90 5.56 3.61
N VAL A 164 15.61 5.43 2.33
CA VAL A 164 16.49 4.82 1.34
C VAL A 164 16.71 5.78 0.19
N ASP A 165 17.94 5.84 -0.34
CA ASP A 165 18.30 6.65 -1.48
C ASP A 165 18.58 5.81 -2.73
N ILE A 166 18.97 6.47 -3.84
CA ILE A 166 19.29 5.79 -5.10
C ILE A 166 20.52 4.85 -4.99
N TRP A 167 21.35 5.04 -3.98
CA TRP A 167 22.53 4.23 -3.70
C TRP A 167 22.25 3.06 -2.78
N ARG A 168 20.95 2.88 -2.40
CA ARG A 168 20.49 1.83 -1.47
C ARG A 168 21.08 2.00 -0.06
N GLN A 169 21.18 3.24 0.40
CA GLN A 169 21.50 3.49 1.80
C GLN A 169 20.43 2.86 2.70
N THR A 170 20.86 2.02 3.63
CA THR A 170 19.95 1.26 4.53
C THR A 170 20.14 1.59 6.00
N GLY A 171 21.18 2.34 6.35
CA GLY A 171 21.42 2.84 7.71
C GLY A 171 20.41 3.90 8.14
N PRO A 172 20.37 4.24 9.44
CA PRO A 172 19.55 5.34 9.95
C PRO A 172 20.03 6.67 9.38
N VAL A 173 19.09 7.61 9.22
CA VAL A 173 19.40 9.00 8.87
C VAL A 173 19.63 9.85 10.13
N ASP A 174 20.04 11.10 9.96
CA ASP A 174 20.09 12.08 11.04
C ASP A 174 18.69 12.48 11.50
N GLY A 175 18.51 12.71 12.81
CA GLY A 175 17.26 13.19 13.37
C GLY A 175 16.81 12.47 14.64
N GLU A 176 15.53 12.62 14.97
CA GLU A 176 14.97 12.02 16.19
C GLU A 176 14.72 10.51 16.01
N PRO A 177 14.98 9.69 17.05
CA PRO A 177 14.83 8.23 16.97
C PRO A 177 13.47 7.76 16.49
N LYS A 178 12.38 8.50 16.78
CA LYS A 178 11.00 8.11 16.40
C LYS A 178 10.79 7.94 14.88
N TYR A 179 11.67 8.56 14.06
CA TYR A 179 11.67 8.37 12.60
C TYR A 179 13.05 7.94 12.07
N ALA A 180 14.16 8.41 12.64
CA ALA A 180 15.49 8.18 12.09
C ALA A 180 15.98 6.74 12.27
N TYR A 181 15.63 6.08 13.37
CA TYR A 181 16.06 4.74 13.69
C TYR A 181 14.89 3.77 13.77
N TRP A 182 14.57 3.15 12.64
CA TRP A 182 13.51 2.15 12.55
C TRP A 182 13.88 1.03 11.57
N PRO A 183 14.52 -0.04 12.04
CA PRO A 183 15.03 -1.10 11.18
C PRO A 183 13.93 -2.01 10.60
N MET A 184 12.66 -1.70 10.83
CA MET A 184 11.53 -2.45 10.31
C MET A 184 11.07 -1.98 8.91
N GLY A 185 11.62 -0.89 8.37
CA GLY A 185 11.31 -0.41 7.01
C GLY A 185 11.61 -1.47 5.95
N GLY A 186 12.82 -2.06 5.97
CA GLY A 186 13.18 -3.16 5.07
C GLY A 186 12.30 -4.39 5.26
N VAL A 187 11.87 -4.68 6.48
CA VAL A 187 10.98 -5.81 6.81
C VAL A 187 9.59 -5.62 6.20
N TRP A 188 9.05 -4.40 6.26
CA TRP A 188 7.77 -4.07 5.62
C TRP A 188 7.84 -4.15 4.10
N LEU A 189 8.83 -3.50 3.48
CA LEU A 189 9.05 -3.57 2.03
C LEU A 189 9.16 -5.00 1.53
N CYS A 190 9.94 -5.83 2.25
CA CYS A 190 10.12 -7.23 1.93
C CYS A 190 8.80 -8.01 1.99
N SER A 191 8.04 -7.82 3.06
CA SER A 191 6.73 -8.45 3.22
C SER A 191 5.77 -8.01 2.10
N GLN A 192 5.78 -6.73 1.74
CA GLN A 192 4.94 -6.21 0.65
C GLN A 192 5.36 -6.75 -0.72
N SER A 193 6.62 -7.09 -0.96
CA SER A 193 7.03 -7.69 -2.23
C SER A 193 6.31 -9.02 -2.53
N TYR A 194 5.81 -9.71 -1.49
CA TYR A 194 5.00 -10.92 -1.65
C TYR A 194 3.62 -10.63 -2.27
N GLU A 195 3.08 -9.40 -2.13
CA GLU A 195 1.85 -8.99 -2.81
C GLU A 195 2.00 -9.06 -4.33
N TYR A 196 3.17 -8.74 -4.89
CA TYR A 196 3.43 -8.96 -6.30
C TYR A 196 3.11 -10.40 -6.71
N PHE A 197 3.60 -11.38 -5.95
CA PHE A 197 3.32 -12.79 -6.24
C PHE A 197 1.83 -13.14 -6.04
N ARG A 198 1.19 -12.63 -5.00
CA ARG A 198 -0.23 -12.90 -4.75
C ARG A 198 -1.13 -12.53 -5.94
N TYR A 199 -0.79 -11.47 -6.66
CA TYR A 199 -1.57 -10.97 -7.79
C TYR A 199 -1.04 -11.45 -9.15
N SER A 200 0.24 -11.76 -9.28
CA SER A 200 0.83 -12.16 -10.57
C SER A 200 0.92 -13.69 -10.78
N GLU A 201 1.02 -14.47 -9.69
CA GLU A 201 1.41 -15.89 -9.70
C GLU A 201 2.77 -16.14 -10.41
N ASP A 202 3.67 -15.15 -10.46
CA ASP A 202 5.00 -15.27 -11.07
C ASP A 202 5.95 -16.08 -10.17
N LEU A 203 5.98 -17.40 -10.40
CA LEU A 203 6.87 -18.32 -9.68
C LEU A 203 8.36 -18.02 -9.89
N LYS A 204 8.74 -17.40 -11.01
CA LYS A 204 10.13 -17.05 -11.27
C LYS A 204 10.58 -15.89 -10.37
N ALA A 205 9.78 -14.84 -10.28
CA ALA A 205 10.04 -13.73 -9.37
C ALA A 205 10.00 -14.22 -7.90
N LEU A 206 9.00 -15.05 -7.54
CA LEU A 206 8.92 -15.63 -6.21
C LEU A 206 10.20 -16.36 -5.83
N LYS A 207 10.66 -17.29 -6.69
CA LYS A 207 11.82 -18.13 -6.40
C LYS A 207 13.13 -17.37 -6.36
N ASN A 208 13.33 -16.42 -7.31
CA ASN A 208 14.65 -15.85 -7.54
C ASN A 208 14.87 -14.52 -6.80
N LYS A 209 13.81 -13.78 -6.45
CA LYS A 209 13.88 -12.44 -5.84
C LYS A 209 13.16 -12.38 -4.49
N ILE A 210 11.87 -12.72 -4.48
CA ILE A 210 11.00 -12.50 -3.31
C ILE A 210 11.38 -13.45 -2.17
N TYR A 211 11.47 -14.76 -2.43
CA TYR A 211 11.78 -15.73 -1.38
C TYR A 211 13.16 -15.52 -0.74
N PRO A 212 14.26 -15.27 -1.49
CA PRO A 212 15.55 -14.95 -0.90
C PRO A 212 15.51 -13.70 -0.01
N SER A 213 14.81 -12.64 -0.45
CA SER A 213 14.64 -11.40 0.32
C SER A 213 13.84 -11.65 1.62
N LEU A 214 12.70 -12.40 1.53
CA LEU A 214 11.92 -12.82 2.70
C LEU A 214 12.76 -13.63 3.68
N ARG A 215 13.52 -14.61 3.19
CA ARG A 215 14.37 -15.44 4.01
C ARG A 215 15.42 -14.62 4.78
N GLY A 216 16.07 -13.70 4.11
CA GLY A 216 17.06 -12.80 4.73
C GLY A 216 16.44 -11.90 5.80
N SER A 217 15.26 -11.32 5.52
CA SER A 217 14.53 -10.49 6.48
C SER A 217 14.02 -11.30 7.69
N VAL A 218 13.61 -12.56 7.47
CA VAL A 218 13.26 -13.51 8.56
C VAL A 218 14.45 -13.76 9.47
N LEU A 219 15.65 -14.01 8.92
CA LEU A 219 16.87 -14.19 9.71
C LEU A 219 17.16 -12.96 10.57
N PHE A 220 17.02 -11.76 10.00
CA PHE A 220 17.17 -10.51 10.75
C PHE A 220 16.18 -10.45 11.92
N CYS A 221 14.90 -10.66 11.69
CA CYS A 221 13.90 -10.61 12.75
C CYS A 221 14.12 -11.64 13.85
N LEU A 222 14.56 -12.86 13.51
CA LEU A 222 14.86 -13.89 14.49
C LEU A 222 16.01 -13.52 15.42
N ASP A 223 17.05 -12.85 14.89
CA ASP A 223 18.20 -12.39 15.68
C ASP A 223 17.90 -11.07 16.42
N TRP A 224 17.08 -10.18 15.83
CA TRP A 224 16.71 -8.90 16.42
C TRP A 224 15.80 -9.03 17.63
N MET A 225 14.91 -10.02 17.64
CA MET A 225 14.01 -10.26 18.75
C MET A 225 14.73 -10.92 19.92
N GLN A 226 14.45 -10.44 21.14
CA GLN A 226 15.00 -10.94 22.38
C GLN A 226 13.91 -11.64 23.19
N GLN A 227 14.23 -12.81 23.75
CA GLN A 227 13.33 -13.51 24.65
C GLN A 227 13.37 -12.86 26.04
N ARG A 228 12.20 -12.61 26.61
CA ARG A 228 12.03 -12.06 27.95
C ARG A 228 11.64 -13.16 28.97
N GLU A 229 11.51 -12.76 30.23
CA GLU A 229 11.21 -13.68 31.34
C GLU A 229 9.88 -14.42 31.20
N ASP A 230 8.90 -13.84 30.48
CA ASP A 230 7.62 -14.46 30.16
C ASP A 230 7.71 -15.54 29.04
N GLY A 231 8.90 -15.73 28.49
CA GLY A 231 9.17 -16.69 27.42
C GLY A 231 8.79 -16.20 26.02
N LEU A 232 8.22 -15.01 25.87
CA LEU A 232 7.87 -14.42 24.57
C LEU A 232 9.03 -13.63 24.00
N TYR A 233 8.97 -13.35 22.69
CA TYR A 233 10.00 -12.63 21.94
C TYR A 233 9.53 -11.24 21.56
N TYR A 234 10.40 -10.24 21.76
CA TYR A 234 10.14 -8.82 21.60
C TYR A 234 11.26 -8.13 20.84
N THR A 235 10.93 -7.16 19.98
CA THR A 235 11.93 -6.25 19.39
C THR A 235 12.38 -5.21 20.42
N ALA A 236 13.67 -4.89 20.46
CA ALA A 236 14.22 -3.85 21.30
C ALA A 236 15.56 -3.31 20.74
N PRO A 237 15.68 -2.00 20.48
CA PRO A 237 14.65 -0.96 20.59
C PRO A 237 13.56 -1.09 19.55
N SER A 238 12.39 -0.44 19.78
CA SER A 238 11.26 -0.38 18.88
C SER A 238 10.64 1.01 18.93
N THR A 239 10.18 1.50 17.79
CA THR A 239 9.47 2.77 17.68
C THR A 239 8.19 2.59 16.84
N SER A 240 7.14 3.35 17.14
CA SER A 240 5.96 3.44 16.32
C SER A 240 6.06 4.67 15.43
N PRO A 241 6.39 4.54 14.15
CA PRO A 241 6.59 5.70 13.28
C PRO A 241 5.34 6.60 13.22
N GLU A 242 5.48 7.89 13.37
CA GLU A 242 6.55 8.68 13.96
C GLU A 242 6.08 9.29 15.27
N ASN A 243 5.37 8.47 16.07
CA ASN A 243 4.63 8.91 17.25
C ASN A 243 5.51 8.89 18.52
N THR A 244 5.00 9.49 19.58
CA THR A 244 5.59 9.50 20.91
C THR A 244 4.54 9.17 21.96
N PHE A 245 4.99 8.80 23.15
CA PHE A 245 4.15 8.58 24.33
C PHE A 245 4.69 9.39 25.52
N GLU A 246 3.85 9.60 26.50
CA GLU A 246 4.25 10.25 27.78
C GLU A 246 4.45 9.19 28.87
N ASP A 247 5.51 9.38 29.64
CA ASP A 247 5.74 8.61 30.85
C ASP A 247 4.96 9.20 32.05
N ASP A 248 5.06 8.54 33.21
CA ASP A 248 4.37 8.95 34.41
C ASP A 248 4.88 10.31 34.96
N GLU A 249 6.01 10.82 34.45
CA GLU A 249 6.60 12.12 34.82
C GLU A 249 6.25 13.21 33.79
N GLY A 250 5.53 12.87 32.70
CA GLY A 250 5.13 13.78 31.63
C GLY A 250 6.22 14.03 30.58
N HIS A 251 7.24 13.21 30.51
CA HIS A 251 8.25 13.29 29.46
C HIS A 251 7.79 12.54 28.22
N SER A 252 8.04 13.12 27.04
CA SER A 252 7.70 12.50 25.75
C SER A 252 8.83 11.63 25.22
N TRP A 253 8.52 10.40 24.83
CA TRP A 253 9.47 9.39 24.34
C TRP A 253 9.01 8.77 23.02
N GLY A 254 9.95 8.55 22.08
CA GLY A 254 9.67 7.89 20.78
C GLY A 254 10.18 6.45 20.70
N VAL A 255 10.82 5.93 21.74
CA VAL A 255 11.46 4.60 21.72
C VAL A 255 10.98 3.76 22.91
N SER A 256 10.58 2.53 22.61
CA SER A 256 10.15 1.53 23.58
C SER A 256 10.70 0.14 23.17
N TYR A 257 9.94 -0.91 23.44
CA TYR A 257 10.16 -2.25 22.92
C TYR A 257 8.85 -2.79 22.39
N MET A 258 8.90 -3.63 21.34
CA MET A 258 7.75 -4.25 20.69
C MET A 258 6.53 -3.33 20.57
N THR A 259 6.58 -2.39 19.64
CA THR A 259 5.38 -1.66 19.24
C THR A 259 4.42 -2.59 18.50
N THR A 260 3.15 -2.24 18.50
CA THR A 260 2.13 -3.01 17.78
C THR A 260 2.42 -3.12 16.28
N MET A 261 3.03 -2.07 15.71
CA MET A 261 3.43 -2.10 14.30
C MET A 261 4.56 -3.11 14.04
N ASP A 262 5.63 -3.12 14.85
CA ASP A 262 6.70 -4.12 14.72
C ASP A 262 6.15 -5.54 14.82
N LEU A 263 5.29 -5.80 15.82
CA LEU A 263 4.63 -7.09 16.00
C LEU A 263 3.83 -7.50 14.76
N ALA A 264 3.06 -6.57 14.20
CA ALA A 264 2.20 -6.84 13.04
C ALA A 264 3.02 -7.12 11.77
N ILE A 265 4.09 -6.35 11.55
CA ILE A 265 5.00 -6.54 10.41
C ILE A 265 5.72 -7.89 10.51
N ILE A 266 6.19 -8.28 11.69
CA ILE A 266 6.85 -9.59 11.89
C ILE A 266 5.88 -10.75 11.66
N LYS A 267 4.63 -10.64 12.16
CA LYS A 267 3.59 -11.65 11.89
C LYS A 267 3.31 -11.80 10.39
N GLU A 268 3.22 -10.69 9.68
CA GLU A 268 3.02 -10.69 8.23
C GLU A 268 4.22 -11.29 7.49
N LEU A 269 5.44 -10.88 7.83
CA LEU A 269 6.66 -11.44 7.25
C LEU A 269 6.74 -12.95 7.42
N PHE A 270 6.50 -13.46 8.64
CA PHE A 270 6.56 -14.89 8.91
C PHE A 270 5.49 -15.66 8.16
N ALA A 271 4.28 -15.13 8.06
CA ALA A 271 3.19 -15.74 7.29
C ALA A 271 3.55 -15.80 5.79
N ASN A 272 4.05 -14.71 5.22
CA ASN A 272 4.43 -14.62 3.80
C ASN A 272 5.61 -15.54 3.47
N TYR A 273 6.63 -15.62 4.36
CA TYR A 273 7.74 -16.55 4.20
C TYR A 273 7.28 -18.00 4.18
N LEU A 274 6.43 -18.40 5.13
CA LEU A 274 5.91 -19.76 5.21
C LEU A 274 5.04 -20.11 3.99
N ALA A 275 4.20 -19.18 3.54
CA ALA A 275 3.38 -19.35 2.33
C ALA A 275 4.24 -19.46 1.06
N ALA A 276 5.28 -18.64 0.94
CA ALA A 276 6.22 -18.70 -0.19
C ALA A 276 6.99 -20.03 -0.21
N ALA A 277 7.44 -20.51 0.95
CA ALA A 277 8.12 -21.82 1.07
C ALA A 277 7.21 -22.98 0.67
N ASP A 278 5.93 -22.94 1.08
CA ASP A 278 4.93 -23.95 0.73
C ASP A 278 4.71 -24.00 -0.79
N VAL A 279 4.49 -22.85 -1.41
CA VAL A 279 4.33 -22.73 -2.88
C VAL A 279 5.53 -23.26 -3.64
N LEU A 280 6.75 -23.01 -3.14
CA LEU A 280 8.00 -23.46 -3.79
C LEU A 280 8.38 -24.90 -3.44
N GLY A 281 7.67 -25.56 -2.52
CA GLY A 281 8.00 -26.90 -2.04
C GLY A 281 9.34 -26.97 -1.31
N ILE A 282 9.71 -25.90 -0.60
CA ILE A 282 10.98 -25.81 0.12
C ILE A 282 10.81 -26.39 1.52
N GLU A 283 11.73 -27.27 1.91
CA GLU A 283 11.83 -27.82 3.27
C GLU A 283 13.20 -27.44 3.85
N GLU A 284 13.21 -26.66 4.93
CA GLU A 284 14.43 -26.28 5.65
C GLU A 284 14.15 -26.10 7.16
N ASP A 285 15.19 -26.20 7.99
CA ASP A 285 15.05 -26.08 9.44
C ASP A 285 14.57 -24.69 9.87
N LEU A 286 14.85 -23.65 9.06
CA LEU A 286 14.35 -22.29 9.30
C LEU A 286 12.81 -22.23 9.33
N ILE A 287 12.13 -23.03 8.50
CA ILE A 287 10.65 -23.12 8.49
C ILE A 287 10.13 -23.62 9.84
N LYS A 288 10.78 -24.62 10.43
CA LYS A 288 10.41 -25.14 11.76
C LYS A 288 10.61 -24.06 12.82
N LEU A 289 11.77 -23.40 12.79
CA LEU A 289 12.10 -22.33 13.73
C LEU A 289 11.10 -21.17 13.63
N VAL A 290 10.71 -20.74 12.42
CA VAL A 290 9.72 -19.68 12.22
C VAL A 290 8.35 -20.10 12.76
N LYS A 291 7.91 -21.35 12.51
CA LYS A 291 6.65 -21.88 13.05
C LYS A 291 6.64 -21.91 14.58
N GLU A 292 7.76 -22.26 15.21
CA GLU A 292 7.90 -22.24 16.67
C GLU A 292 7.93 -20.81 17.21
N ARG A 293 8.72 -19.92 16.59
CA ARG A 293 8.85 -18.53 16.99
C ARG A 293 7.54 -17.75 16.86
N SER A 294 6.76 -18.01 15.82
CA SER A 294 5.44 -17.38 15.62
C SER A 294 4.48 -17.63 16.79
N LYS A 295 4.57 -18.76 17.47
CA LYS A 295 3.74 -19.10 18.64
C LYS A 295 4.19 -18.36 19.91
N LEU A 296 5.42 -17.86 19.91
CA LEU A 296 6.04 -17.16 21.03
C LEU A 296 6.08 -15.64 20.81
N LEU A 297 5.36 -15.11 19.81
CA LEU A 297 5.10 -13.68 19.67
C LEU A 297 3.96 -13.28 20.61
N PRO A 298 4.00 -12.06 21.19
CA PRO A 298 2.90 -11.56 22.00
C PRO A 298 1.60 -11.43 21.20
N GLY A 299 0.46 -11.38 21.90
CA GLY A 299 -0.83 -11.02 21.33
C GLY A 299 -0.96 -9.51 21.12
N TYR A 300 -1.88 -9.11 20.23
CA TYR A 300 -2.34 -7.71 20.20
C TYR A 300 -3.04 -7.37 21.49
N GLN A 301 -2.86 -6.14 21.95
CA GLN A 301 -3.44 -5.68 23.21
C GLN A 301 -4.47 -4.57 22.94
N ILE A 302 -5.53 -4.57 23.77
CA ILE A 302 -6.55 -3.52 23.78
C ILE A 302 -6.35 -2.73 25.07
N GLY A 303 -6.18 -1.41 24.92
CA GLY A 303 -5.97 -0.51 26.04
C GLY A 303 -7.24 -0.22 26.84
N LYS A 304 -7.07 0.51 27.95
CA LYS A 304 -8.16 0.91 28.88
C LYS A 304 -9.29 1.71 28.20
N THR A 305 -9.01 2.32 27.06
CA THR A 305 -9.97 3.11 26.27
C THR A 305 -10.71 2.26 25.20
N GLY A 306 -10.46 0.94 25.14
CA GLY A 306 -11.06 0.05 24.14
C GLY A 306 -10.47 0.19 22.74
N MET A 307 -9.31 0.85 22.61
CA MET A 307 -8.55 0.96 21.36
C MET A 307 -7.42 -0.07 21.31
N ILE A 308 -6.96 -0.43 20.11
CA ILE A 308 -5.72 -1.19 19.97
C ILE A 308 -4.56 -0.35 20.54
N GLN A 309 -3.73 -0.98 21.39
CA GLN A 309 -2.55 -0.31 21.93
C GLN A 309 -1.51 -0.04 20.85
N GLU A 310 -0.89 1.12 20.88
CA GLU A 310 0.23 1.46 20.00
C GLU A 310 1.57 0.92 20.54
N TRP A 311 1.74 0.97 21.84
CA TRP A 311 2.94 0.60 22.56
C TRP A 311 2.71 -0.66 23.39
N ILE A 312 3.80 -1.28 23.82
CA ILE A 312 3.72 -2.50 24.66
C ILE A 312 3.01 -2.28 25.99
N LYS A 313 3.00 -1.05 26.49
CA LYS A 313 2.22 -0.62 27.65
C LYS A 313 1.18 0.40 27.21
N ASP A 314 0.10 0.52 27.97
CA ASP A 314 -0.96 1.47 27.75
C ASP A 314 -0.56 2.86 28.25
N PHE A 315 0.42 3.46 27.57
CA PHE A 315 0.93 4.80 27.88
C PHE A 315 -0.07 5.89 27.47
N GLU A 316 0.03 7.06 28.08
CA GLU A 316 -0.69 8.23 27.59
C GLU A 316 -0.10 8.70 26.25
N LYS A 317 -0.97 9.18 25.36
CA LYS A 317 -0.59 9.64 24.03
C LYS A 317 -0.10 11.08 24.09
N SER A 318 1.09 11.37 23.59
CA SER A 318 1.58 12.74 23.47
C SER A 318 1.03 13.48 22.25
N ASP A 319 0.67 12.78 21.17
CA ASP A 319 0.01 13.36 20.00
C ASP A 319 -1.14 12.46 19.49
N VAL A 320 -2.35 12.74 19.97
CA VAL A 320 -3.56 12.00 19.58
C VAL A 320 -3.87 12.18 18.09
N GLY A 321 -3.63 13.37 17.55
CA GLY A 321 -3.88 13.72 16.14
C GLY A 321 -2.70 13.42 15.20
N HIS A 322 -1.73 12.60 15.64
CA HIS A 322 -0.61 12.23 14.78
C HIS A 322 -1.07 11.52 13.51
N ARG A 323 -0.43 11.86 12.39
CA ARG A 323 -0.86 11.45 11.04
C ARG A 323 -0.72 9.95 10.71
N HIS A 324 0.12 9.19 11.42
CA HIS A 324 0.32 7.75 11.17
C HIS A 324 -0.72 6.86 11.84
N PHE A 325 -1.05 5.75 11.17
CA PHE A 325 -1.96 4.70 11.64
C PHE A 325 -1.21 3.41 11.96
N SER A 326 0.02 3.51 12.46
CA SER A 326 0.94 2.41 12.71
C SER A 326 0.32 1.23 13.49
N PRO A 327 -0.47 1.42 14.57
CA PRO A 327 -1.04 0.31 15.33
C PRO A 327 -2.03 -0.57 14.56
N VAL A 328 -2.68 -0.02 13.52
CA VAL A 328 -3.66 -0.76 12.72
C VAL A 328 -3.07 -1.38 11.45
N PHE A 329 -1.72 -1.38 11.33
CA PHE A 329 -1.03 -2.07 10.24
C PHE A 329 -1.50 -3.52 10.08
N GLY A 330 -1.65 -4.26 11.16
CA GLY A 330 -2.07 -5.66 11.12
C GLY A 330 -3.46 -5.89 10.53
N PHE A 331 -4.30 -4.84 10.49
CA PHE A 331 -5.62 -4.85 9.85
C PHE A 331 -5.54 -4.39 8.39
N HIS A 332 -4.81 -3.32 8.09
CA HIS A 332 -4.48 -2.83 6.74
C HIS A 332 -3.18 -2.00 6.77
N PRO A 333 -2.20 -2.29 5.87
CA PRO A 333 -2.23 -3.21 4.73
C PRO A 333 -2.05 -4.69 5.08
N GLY A 334 -1.58 -5.01 6.28
CA GLY A 334 -1.38 -6.39 6.74
C GLY A 334 -2.69 -7.21 6.83
N HIS A 335 -2.53 -8.50 7.14
CA HIS A 335 -3.62 -9.47 7.20
C HIS A 335 -3.62 -10.27 8.52
N SER A 336 -2.81 -9.87 9.49
CA SER A 336 -2.66 -10.58 10.77
C SER A 336 -3.82 -10.33 11.75
N ILE A 337 -4.59 -9.25 11.59
CA ILE A 337 -5.88 -9.03 12.26
C ILE A 337 -6.99 -9.39 11.26
N LYS A 338 -7.71 -10.47 11.55
CA LYS A 338 -8.76 -10.98 10.67
C LYS A 338 -10.10 -10.28 10.95
N LYS A 339 -10.96 -10.15 9.93
CA LYS A 339 -12.33 -9.64 10.11
C LYS A 339 -13.17 -10.47 11.09
N THR A 340 -12.77 -11.72 11.35
CA THR A 340 -13.38 -12.61 12.34
C THR A 340 -12.97 -12.28 13.77
N ASP A 341 -11.90 -11.54 13.97
CA ASP A 341 -11.39 -11.12 15.27
C ASP A 341 -12.15 -9.86 15.74
N THR A 342 -13.45 -10.02 15.97
CA THR A 342 -14.41 -8.90 16.13
C THR A 342 -14.01 -7.89 17.20
N GLU A 343 -13.41 -8.34 18.30
CA GLU A 343 -12.94 -7.50 19.39
C GLU A 343 -11.74 -6.62 18.95
N LEU A 344 -10.75 -7.22 18.26
CA LEU A 344 -9.62 -6.48 17.71
C LEU A 344 -10.05 -5.54 16.58
N VAL A 345 -10.98 -5.95 15.73
CA VAL A 345 -11.51 -5.10 14.66
C VAL A 345 -12.22 -3.88 15.25
N GLN A 346 -13.02 -4.06 16.33
CA GLN A 346 -13.65 -2.94 17.03
C GLN A 346 -12.60 -2.03 17.67
N ALA A 347 -11.55 -2.59 18.25
CA ALA A 347 -10.47 -1.80 18.84
C ALA A 347 -9.68 -1.00 17.78
N CYS A 348 -9.47 -1.57 16.59
CA CYS A 348 -8.92 -0.84 15.45
C CYS A 348 -9.85 0.28 14.99
N GLN A 349 -11.16 0.02 14.89
CA GLN A 349 -12.13 1.04 14.51
C GLN A 349 -12.15 2.21 15.50
N ASN A 350 -12.16 1.94 16.80
CA ASN A 350 -12.11 2.97 17.83
C ASN A 350 -10.84 3.85 17.70
N PHE A 351 -9.70 3.23 17.42
CA PHE A 351 -8.44 3.94 17.18
C PHE A 351 -8.51 4.83 15.93
N ILE A 352 -9.07 4.32 14.83
CA ILE A 352 -9.23 5.07 13.57
C ILE A 352 -10.15 6.28 13.78
N GLU A 353 -11.25 6.10 14.50
CA GLU A 353 -12.23 7.16 14.79
C GLU A 353 -11.58 8.27 15.63
N GLU A 354 -10.91 7.93 16.74
CA GLU A 354 -10.22 8.92 17.58
C GLU A 354 -9.17 9.72 16.78
N LYS A 355 -8.35 9.03 15.99
CA LYS A 355 -7.33 9.69 15.13
C LYS A 355 -7.98 10.64 14.14
N ALA A 356 -9.01 10.18 13.43
CA ALA A 356 -9.68 10.96 12.40
C ALA A 356 -10.38 12.21 12.95
N GLU A 357 -10.94 12.15 14.17
CA GLU A 357 -11.56 13.29 14.84
C GLU A 357 -10.54 14.33 15.33
N ASN A 358 -9.29 13.93 15.54
CA ASN A 358 -8.25 14.78 16.13
C ASN A 358 -7.16 15.22 15.14
N PHE A 359 -7.34 14.99 13.82
CA PHE A 359 -6.38 15.46 12.85
C PHE A 359 -6.19 16.98 12.91
N LYS A 360 -4.94 17.41 13.12
CA LYS A 360 -4.56 18.82 13.10
C LYS A 360 -4.54 19.40 11.69
N GLN A 361 -4.12 18.58 10.71
CA GLN A 361 -4.07 18.92 9.29
C GLN A 361 -4.34 17.67 8.47
N GLN A 362 -5.13 17.81 7.41
CA GLN A 362 -5.33 16.72 6.45
C GLN A 362 -4.12 16.62 5.53
N ILE A 363 -3.54 15.42 5.48
CA ILE A 363 -2.43 15.06 4.61
C ILE A 363 -2.94 14.00 3.65
N GLY A 364 -2.62 14.12 2.36
CA GLY A 364 -3.17 13.26 1.33
C GLY A 364 -2.97 11.77 1.61
N TRP A 365 -1.77 11.32 1.98
CA TRP A 365 -1.54 9.91 2.29
C TRP A 365 -2.25 9.42 3.56
N SER A 366 -2.45 10.29 4.56
CA SER A 366 -3.24 9.93 5.75
C SER A 366 -4.71 9.72 5.39
N CYS A 367 -5.28 10.61 4.54
CA CYS A 367 -6.61 10.42 3.96
C CYS A 367 -6.67 9.11 3.14
N ALA A 368 -5.66 8.85 2.32
CA ALA A 368 -5.61 7.65 1.51
C ALA A 368 -5.57 6.38 2.38
N TRP A 369 -4.84 6.39 3.50
CA TRP A 369 -4.87 5.26 4.44
C TRP A 369 -6.26 5.08 5.07
N LEU A 370 -6.94 6.18 5.44
CA LEU A 370 -8.32 6.13 5.96
C LEU A 370 -9.30 5.56 4.94
N ILE A 371 -9.18 5.89 3.64
CA ILE A 371 -10.02 5.30 2.59
C ILE A 371 -9.90 3.78 2.63
N ASN A 372 -8.66 3.27 2.63
CA ASN A 372 -8.38 1.83 2.68
C ASN A 372 -8.89 1.17 3.97
N LEU A 373 -8.66 1.80 5.13
CA LEU A 373 -9.10 1.28 6.43
C LEU A 373 -10.63 1.18 6.52
N TRP A 374 -11.36 2.23 6.13
CA TRP A 374 -12.82 2.20 6.12
C TRP A 374 -13.39 1.24 5.08
N ALA A 375 -12.76 1.13 3.91
CA ALA A 375 -13.11 0.10 2.93
C ALA A 375 -12.91 -1.32 3.51
N ARG A 376 -11.81 -1.55 4.22
CA ARG A 376 -11.53 -2.82 4.88
C ARG A 376 -12.55 -3.12 6.01
N LEU A 377 -12.99 -2.11 6.75
CA LEU A 377 -14.08 -2.23 7.74
C LEU A 377 -15.45 -2.51 7.08
N GLY A 378 -15.61 -2.24 5.79
CA GLY A 378 -16.86 -2.40 5.04
C GLY A 378 -17.78 -1.16 5.07
N ASP A 379 -17.27 -0.02 5.56
CA ASP A 379 -17.98 1.25 5.55
C ASP A 379 -17.61 2.08 4.32
N GLY A 380 -18.30 1.83 3.21
CA GLY A 380 -18.08 2.57 1.97
C GLY A 380 -18.45 4.05 2.04
N THR A 381 -19.36 4.43 2.93
CA THR A 381 -19.75 5.84 3.09
C THR A 381 -18.63 6.65 3.72
N LYS A 382 -17.99 6.13 4.78
CA LYS A 382 -16.82 6.76 5.39
C LYS A 382 -15.60 6.70 4.46
N ALA A 383 -15.37 5.58 3.76
CA ALA A 383 -14.30 5.48 2.76
C ALA A 383 -14.43 6.56 1.67
N ASN A 384 -15.63 6.72 1.10
CA ASN A 384 -15.88 7.74 0.09
C ASN A 384 -15.82 9.18 0.66
N HIS A 385 -16.20 9.38 1.92
CA HIS A 385 -16.04 10.67 2.58
C HIS A 385 -14.56 11.11 2.54
N TYR A 386 -13.62 10.24 2.93
CA TYR A 386 -12.19 10.56 2.89
C TYR A 386 -11.65 10.66 1.46
N TYR A 387 -12.21 9.94 0.51
CA TYR A 387 -11.86 10.10 -0.92
C TYR A 387 -12.26 11.47 -1.46
N GLU A 388 -13.46 11.95 -1.10
CA GLU A 388 -13.90 13.30 -1.43
C GLU A 388 -13.12 14.38 -0.67
N GLU A 389 -12.79 14.16 0.62
CA GLU A 389 -11.97 15.08 1.42
C GLU A 389 -10.55 15.22 0.84
N LEU A 390 -9.94 14.14 0.36
CA LEU A 390 -8.66 14.21 -0.33
C LEU A 390 -8.75 15.14 -1.56
N LEU A 391 -9.78 14.98 -2.39
CA LEU A 391 -10.03 15.86 -3.55
C LEU A 391 -10.32 17.30 -3.13
N ARG A 392 -10.94 17.53 -1.97
CA ARG A 392 -11.28 18.89 -1.50
C ARG A 392 -10.08 19.63 -0.95
N GLN A 393 -9.18 18.98 -0.24
CA GLN A 393 -8.21 19.64 0.63
C GLN A 393 -6.75 19.25 0.36
N SER A 394 -6.51 18.16 -0.36
CA SER A 394 -5.18 17.58 -0.45
C SER A 394 -4.72 17.32 -1.88
N VAL A 395 -5.20 18.10 -2.85
CA VAL A 395 -4.72 18.06 -4.24
C VAL A 395 -4.55 19.46 -4.82
N TYR A 396 -3.57 19.61 -5.71
CA TYR A 396 -3.39 20.77 -6.56
C TYR A 396 -4.42 20.79 -7.72
N ASP A 397 -4.50 21.91 -8.44
CA ASP A 397 -5.38 22.06 -9.61
C ASP A 397 -5.12 21.01 -10.71
N ASN A 398 -3.93 20.43 -10.76
CA ASN A 398 -3.55 19.33 -11.65
C ASN A 398 -3.82 17.93 -11.08
N LEU A 399 -4.50 17.82 -9.94
CA LEU A 399 -4.82 16.60 -9.22
C LEU A 399 -3.60 15.86 -8.60
N PHE A 400 -2.44 16.47 -8.51
CA PHE A 400 -1.34 15.96 -7.73
C PHE A 400 -1.65 16.10 -6.24
N ASP A 401 -1.36 15.05 -5.47
CA ASP A 401 -1.50 15.06 -4.03
C ASP A 401 -0.55 16.07 -3.36
N LEU A 402 -0.95 16.59 -2.22
CA LEU A 402 -0.15 17.56 -1.48
C LEU A 402 -0.05 17.25 0.02
N HIS A 403 1.09 17.59 0.56
CA HIS A 403 1.33 17.74 1.98
C HIS A 403 1.21 19.23 2.33
N PRO A 404 0.53 19.60 3.41
CA PRO A 404 0.50 20.97 3.91
C PRO A 404 1.91 21.55 4.10
N PRO A 405 2.07 22.89 4.18
CA PRO A 405 3.36 23.50 4.47
C PRO A 405 4.04 22.91 5.71
N LEU A 406 5.37 22.75 5.64
CA LEU A 406 6.14 22.07 6.70
C LEU A 406 6.40 22.94 7.94
N GLY A 407 6.17 24.24 7.84
CA GLY A 407 6.39 25.20 8.91
C GLY A 407 5.24 26.18 9.04
N GLU A 408 5.35 27.04 10.07
CA GLU A 408 4.38 28.09 10.35
C GLU A 408 4.81 29.45 9.74
N THR A 409 5.86 29.46 8.91
CA THR A 409 6.44 30.71 8.35
C THR A 409 5.61 31.20 7.19
N GLU A 410 5.26 32.49 7.20
CA GLU A 410 4.53 33.15 6.10
C GLU A 410 5.30 32.99 4.77
N GLY A 411 4.68 32.36 3.77
CA GLY A 411 5.27 32.10 2.45
C GLY A 411 5.79 30.67 2.22
N GLU A 412 5.73 29.79 3.19
CA GLU A 412 5.95 28.35 2.95
C GLU A 412 4.81 27.81 2.06
N ARG A 413 5.18 26.89 1.17
CA ARG A 413 4.25 26.30 0.20
C ARG A 413 3.99 24.85 0.55
N GLU A 414 2.84 24.37 0.08
CA GLU A 414 2.52 22.96 0.05
C GLU A 414 3.61 22.17 -0.69
N VAL A 415 3.77 20.91 -0.33
CA VAL A 415 4.75 20.01 -0.94
C VAL A 415 4.03 18.90 -1.68
N PHE A 416 4.39 18.68 -2.94
CA PHE A 416 3.90 17.52 -3.67
C PHE A 416 4.44 16.22 -3.07
N GLN A 417 3.52 15.29 -2.79
CA GLN A 417 3.77 13.88 -2.49
C GLN A 417 2.85 13.02 -3.34
N ILE A 418 3.32 11.89 -3.88
CA ILE A 418 2.51 11.07 -4.78
C ILE A 418 1.74 9.95 -4.08
N ASP A 419 2.08 9.67 -2.85
CA ASP A 419 1.55 8.56 -2.06
C ASP A 419 0.03 8.64 -1.82
N GLY A 420 -0.52 9.84 -1.59
CA GLY A 420 -1.96 10.03 -1.49
C GLY A 420 -2.70 9.75 -2.81
N ASN A 421 -2.11 10.08 -3.96
CA ASN A 421 -2.65 9.69 -5.25
C ASN A 421 -2.78 8.16 -5.34
N PHE A 422 -1.70 7.43 -5.11
CA PHE A 422 -1.65 5.98 -5.28
C PHE A 422 -2.47 5.24 -4.24
N GLY A 423 -2.37 5.64 -2.98
CA GLY A 423 -3.14 5.05 -1.89
C GLY A 423 -4.64 5.26 -2.03
N SER A 424 -5.08 6.40 -2.60
CA SER A 424 -6.51 6.63 -2.85
C SER A 424 -7.08 5.71 -3.94
N ALA A 425 -6.32 5.42 -5.01
CA ALA A 425 -6.72 4.46 -6.03
C ALA A 425 -6.80 3.03 -5.45
N SER A 426 -5.87 2.65 -4.57
CA SER A 426 -5.96 1.40 -3.81
C SER A 426 -7.25 1.35 -2.98
N GLY A 427 -7.59 2.44 -2.28
CA GLY A 427 -8.81 2.52 -1.49
C GLY A 427 -10.09 2.37 -2.33
N VAL A 428 -10.12 2.95 -3.54
CA VAL A 428 -11.21 2.73 -4.49
C VAL A 428 -11.32 1.25 -4.87
N ALA A 429 -10.20 0.60 -5.15
CA ALA A 429 -10.20 -0.83 -5.43
C ALA A 429 -10.69 -1.65 -4.22
N GLU A 430 -10.24 -1.35 -3.00
CA GLU A 430 -10.69 -2.01 -1.76
C GLU A 430 -12.21 -1.82 -1.51
N MET A 431 -12.80 -0.69 -1.93
CA MET A 431 -14.27 -0.52 -1.86
C MET A 431 -15.01 -1.46 -2.81
N LEU A 432 -14.39 -1.85 -3.94
CA LEU A 432 -15.01 -2.60 -5.02
C LEU A 432 -14.69 -4.10 -5.00
N ILE A 433 -13.49 -4.46 -4.52
CA ILE A 433 -13.04 -5.85 -4.47
C ILE A 433 -12.14 -6.09 -3.26
N SER A 434 -12.32 -7.22 -2.60
CA SER A 434 -11.39 -7.76 -1.61
C SER A 434 -11.15 -9.22 -1.91
N SER A 435 -9.90 -9.69 -1.90
CA SER A 435 -9.59 -11.05 -2.28
C SER A 435 -8.49 -11.69 -1.45
N GLU A 436 -8.65 -12.99 -1.24
CA GLU A 436 -7.65 -13.96 -0.81
C GLU A 436 -7.60 -15.07 -1.86
N LYS A 437 -6.51 -15.86 -1.90
CA LYS A 437 -6.44 -16.98 -2.84
C LYS A 437 -7.64 -17.92 -2.66
N GLY A 438 -8.38 -18.14 -3.74
CA GLY A 438 -9.59 -18.96 -3.75
C GLY A 438 -10.85 -18.29 -3.20
N LYS A 439 -10.79 -16.99 -2.85
CA LYS A 439 -11.95 -16.26 -2.33
C LYS A 439 -11.99 -14.83 -2.85
N ILE A 440 -13.10 -14.43 -3.45
CA ILE A 440 -13.33 -13.06 -3.94
C ILE A 440 -14.60 -12.52 -3.29
N THR A 441 -14.49 -11.32 -2.70
CA THR A 441 -15.64 -10.55 -2.20
C THR A 441 -15.81 -9.32 -3.06
N ILE A 442 -16.95 -9.20 -3.71
CA ILE A 442 -17.30 -8.05 -4.55
C ILE A 442 -18.07 -7.00 -3.76
N LEU A 443 -17.85 -5.74 -4.10
CA LEU A 443 -18.52 -4.57 -3.50
C LEU A 443 -18.53 -4.63 -1.96
N PRO A 444 -17.42 -4.93 -1.29
CA PRO A 444 -17.38 -5.08 0.17
C PRO A 444 -17.75 -3.78 0.88
N ALA A 445 -17.46 -2.63 0.28
CA ALA A 445 -17.66 -1.30 0.87
C ALA A 445 -18.17 -0.30 -0.17
N LEU A 446 -19.21 -0.66 -0.93
CA LEU A 446 -19.76 0.23 -1.96
C LEU A 446 -20.41 1.48 -1.32
N PRO A 447 -19.98 2.70 -1.69
CA PRO A 447 -20.54 3.95 -1.16
C PRO A 447 -22.04 4.12 -1.46
N ASP A 448 -22.75 4.83 -0.59
CA ASP A 448 -24.16 5.13 -0.79
C ASP A 448 -24.44 5.98 -2.02
N SER A 449 -23.49 6.85 -2.37
CA SER A 449 -23.56 7.72 -3.56
C SER A 449 -23.32 6.96 -4.89
N TRP A 450 -22.67 5.80 -4.88
CA TRP A 450 -22.38 5.00 -6.07
C TRP A 450 -23.52 4.02 -6.38
N LYS A 451 -24.69 4.57 -6.69
CA LYS A 451 -25.91 3.77 -6.88
C LYS A 451 -25.79 2.77 -8.02
N ASN A 452 -25.31 3.23 -9.16
CA ASN A 452 -25.11 2.41 -10.35
C ASN A 452 -23.69 2.63 -10.85
N GLY A 453 -23.12 1.59 -11.43
CA GLY A 453 -21.78 1.71 -12.00
C GLY A 453 -21.27 0.36 -12.49
N LYS A 454 -20.06 0.42 -12.97
CA LYS A 454 -19.36 -0.71 -13.51
C LYS A 454 -17.86 -0.51 -13.35
N VAL A 455 -17.19 -1.56 -12.94
CA VAL A 455 -15.73 -1.62 -12.97
C VAL A 455 -15.31 -2.82 -13.80
N ARG A 456 -14.25 -2.67 -14.59
CA ARG A 456 -13.65 -3.73 -15.40
C ARG A 456 -12.17 -3.89 -15.09
N GLY A 457 -11.67 -5.10 -15.28
CA GLY A 457 -10.27 -5.42 -15.31
C GLY A 457 -9.54 -5.27 -13.96
N LEU A 458 -10.25 -5.15 -12.82
CA LEU A 458 -9.60 -5.26 -11.51
C LEU A 458 -8.99 -6.65 -11.36
N LEU A 459 -7.94 -6.75 -10.54
CA LEU A 459 -7.27 -8.03 -10.32
C LEU A 459 -7.52 -8.53 -8.88
N ALA A 460 -7.90 -9.78 -8.77
CA ALA A 460 -7.97 -10.51 -7.51
C ALA A 460 -6.71 -11.38 -7.32
N ALA A 461 -6.41 -11.73 -6.06
CA ALA A 461 -5.36 -12.69 -5.72
C ALA A 461 -5.52 -14.00 -6.50
N GLY A 462 -4.42 -14.58 -6.98
CA GLY A 462 -4.42 -15.72 -7.89
C GLY A 462 -4.51 -15.33 -9.37
N ALA A 463 -4.17 -14.10 -9.73
CA ALA A 463 -4.16 -13.57 -11.08
C ALA A 463 -5.53 -13.75 -11.80
N ILE A 464 -6.61 -13.35 -11.14
CA ILE A 464 -7.97 -13.42 -11.64
C ILE A 464 -8.45 -12.01 -11.96
N GLU A 465 -8.69 -11.70 -13.23
CA GLU A 465 -9.35 -10.47 -13.66
C GLU A 465 -10.84 -10.50 -13.31
N VAL A 466 -11.36 -9.38 -12.82
CA VAL A 466 -12.73 -9.26 -12.32
C VAL A 466 -13.40 -8.02 -12.88
N ASP A 467 -14.55 -8.21 -13.53
CA ASP A 467 -15.47 -7.14 -13.89
C ASP A 467 -16.71 -7.23 -13.00
N ILE A 468 -17.22 -6.09 -12.57
CA ILE A 468 -18.40 -6.01 -11.72
C ILE A 468 -19.35 -4.95 -12.26
N THR A 469 -20.62 -5.29 -12.45
CA THR A 469 -21.69 -4.33 -12.76
C THR A 469 -22.68 -4.33 -11.61
N TRP A 470 -23.08 -3.15 -11.18
CA TRP A 470 -24.08 -3.01 -10.12
C TRP A 470 -25.14 -1.97 -10.49
N LYS A 471 -26.33 -2.17 -9.94
CA LYS A 471 -27.46 -1.26 -10.07
C LYS A 471 -28.19 -1.18 -8.73
N ASP A 472 -28.62 0.01 -8.35
CA ASP A 472 -29.26 0.27 -7.05
C ASP A 472 -28.46 -0.32 -5.88
N ARG A 473 -27.11 -0.18 -5.97
CA ARG A 473 -26.12 -0.70 -5.01
C ARG A 473 -26.08 -2.22 -4.86
N LYS A 474 -26.69 -2.96 -5.78
CA LYS A 474 -26.66 -4.44 -5.80
C LYS A 474 -25.88 -4.95 -7.01
N PRO A 475 -25.05 -5.99 -6.86
CA PRO A 475 -24.37 -6.57 -8.00
C PRO A 475 -25.38 -7.20 -8.97
N VAL A 476 -25.20 -6.93 -10.25
CA VAL A 476 -26.04 -7.46 -11.35
C VAL A 476 -25.29 -8.56 -12.09
N SER A 477 -24.03 -8.36 -12.38
CA SER A 477 -23.20 -9.36 -13.03
C SER A 477 -21.74 -9.25 -12.60
N VAL A 478 -21.06 -10.38 -12.60
CA VAL A 478 -19.64 -10.51 -12.37
C VAL A 478 -19.02 -11.32 -13.49
N SER A 479 -17.91 -10.86 -14.03
CA SER A 479 -17.10 -11.63 -14.97
C SER A 479 -15.77 -11.97 -14.33
N LEU A 480 -15.32 -13.21 -14.45
CA LEU A 480 -14.06 -13.72 -13.94
C LEU A 480 -13.24 -14.30 -15.07
N ARG A 481 -11.96 -13.95 -15.17
CA ARG A 481 -11.00 -14.52 -16.11
C ARG A 481 -9.69 -14.83 -15.41
N SER A 482 -9.32 -16.10 -15.34
CA SER A 482 -8.12 -16.56 -14.65
C SER A 482 -6.94 -16.80 -15.59
N SER A 483 -5.73 -16.53 -15.10
CA SER A 483 -4.48 -16.87 -15.80
C SER A 483 -4.13 -18.36 -15.73
N SER A 484 -4.77 -19.13 -14.83
CA SER A 484 -4.55 -20.55 -14.59
C SER A 484 -5.84 -21.28 -14.25
N ASP A 485 -5.85 -22.62 -14.34
CA ASP A 485 -6.97 -23.43 -13.85
C ASP A 485 -7.01 -23.35 -12.32
N GLN A 486 -8.14 -22.91 -11.76
CA GLN A 486 -8.31 -22.82 -10.30
C GLN A 486 -9.78 -22.75 -9.89
N ASN A 487 -10.05 -22.96 -8.61
CA ASN A 487 -11.38 -22.83 -8.03
C ASN A 487 -11.46 -21.57 -7.15
N VAL A 488 -12.60 -20.88 -7.20
CA VAL A 488 -12.83 -19.68 -6.41
C VAL A 488 -14.25 -19.65 -5.84
N SER A 489 -14.39 -19.12 -4.63
CA SER A 489 -15.69 -18.82 -4.04
C SER A 489 -15.97 -17.33 -4.15
N LEU A 490 -17.20 -16.97 -4.55
CA LEU A 490 -17.63 -15.59 -4.73
C LEU A 490 -18.56 -15.16 -3.60
N PHE A 491 -18.29 -13.99 -3.05
CA PHE A 491 -19.07 -13.38 -1.96
C PHE A 491 -19.50 -11.96 -2.35
N TYR A 492 -20.65 -11.56 -1.83
CA TYR A 492 -21.09 -10.18 -1.80
C TYR A 492 -21.28 -9.77 -0.34
N ARG A 493 -20.45 -8.85 0.17
CA ARG A 493 -20.35 -8.57 1.60
C ARG A 493 -20.14 -9.87 2.39
N ASN A 494 -20.97 -10.18 3.33
CA ASN A 494 -20.88 -11.41 4.15
C ASN A 494 -21.69 -12.59 3.57
N ARG A 495 -22.36 -12.41 2.41
CA ARG A 495 -23.18 -13.45 1.78
C ARG A 495 -22.39 -14.18 0.71
N LYS A 496 -22.32 -15.51 0.80
CA LYS A 496 -21.79 -16.34 -0.28
C LYS A 496 -22.77 -16.33 -1.46
N LEU A 497 -22.29 -15.98 -2.65
CA LEU A 497 -23.04 -15.99 -3.89
C LEU A 497 -22.88 -17.30 -4.67
N ALA A 498 -21.65 -17.80 -4.74
CA ALA A 498 -21.32 -19.05 -5.40
C ALA A 498 -20.12 -19.71 -4.71
N GLU A 499 -20.07 -21.02 -4.74
CA GLU A 499 -19.02 -21.84 -4.16
C GLU A 499 -18.39 -22.71 -5.26
N GLN A 500 -17.06 -22.86 -5.19
CA GLN A 500 -16.29 -23.71 -6.12
C GLN A 500 -16.58 -23.42 -7.61
N ILE A 501 -16.52 -22.13 -7.98
CA ILE A 501 -16.55 -21.75 -9.39
C ILE A 501 -15.24 -22.25 -10.00
N GLU A 502 -15.34 -23.21 -10.93
CA GLU A 502 -14.19 -23.72 -11.67
C GLU A 502 -13.82 -22.72 -12.76
N LEU A 503 -12.65 -22.11 -12.66
CA LEU A 503 -12.10 -21.21 -13.68
C LEU A 503 -11.10 -21.98 -14.52
N LYS A 504 -11.29 -21.99 -15.83
CA LYS A 504 -10.33 -22.50 -16.80
C LYS A 504 -9.43 -21.39 -17.29
N LYS A 505 -8.17 -21.72 -17.54
CA LYS A 505 -7.15 -20.78 -18.00
C LYS A 505 -7.64 -20.00 -19.22
N GLN A 506 -7.63 -18.66 -19.11
CA GLN A 506 -8.02 -17.68 -20.14
C GLN A 506 -9.50 -17.75 -20.60
N GLU A 507 -10.32 -18.61 -20.01
CA GLU A 507 -11.76 -18.60 -20.26
C GLU A 507 -12.46 -17.56 -19.38
N GLN A 508 -13.38 -16.82 -19.98
CA GLN A 508 -14.23 -15.86 -19.28
C GLN A 508 -15.48 -16.55 -18.75
N GLN A 509 -15.71 -16.44 -17.46
CA GLN A 509 -16.92 -16.93 -16.82
C GLN A 509 -17.78 -15.76 -16.34
N ILE A 510 -19.00 -15.67 -16.88
CA ILE A 510 -19.96 -14.63 -16.51
C ILE A 510 -21.02 -15.22 -15.56
N ILE A 511 -21.19 -14.57 -14.42
CA ILE A 511 -22.17 -14.91 -13.38
C ILE A 511 -23.21 -13.80 -13.36
N ASN A 512 -24.41 -14.10 -13.84
CA ASN A 512 -25.54 -13.19 -13.74
C ASN A 512 -26.20 -13.37 -12.37
N LEU A 513 -26.27 -12.30 -11.61
CA LEU A 513 -26.86 -12.24 -10.28
C LEU A 513 -28.26 -11.68 -10.46
N CYS A 514 -29.26 -12.56 -10.65
CA CYS A 514 -30.66 -12.15 -10.62
C CYS A 514 -30.93 -11.37 -9.34
N SER A 515 -31.77 -10.33 -9.42
CA SER A 515 -32.13 -9.41 -8.33
C SER A 515 -32.43 -10.19 -7.03
N CYS A 516 -31.43 -10.33 -6.19
CA CYS A 516 -31.55 -10.93 -4.85
C CYS A 516 -31.73 -9.85 -3.80
#